data_ea63b8633975eef1785b4d819ec1c633
#
_entry.id   ea63b8633975eef1785b4d819ec1c633
#
_cell.length_a   1.000
_cell.length_b   1.000
_cell.length_c   1.000
_cell.angle_alpha   90.00
_cell.angle_beta   90.00
_cell.angle_gamma   90.00
#
_symmetry.space_group_name_H-M   'P 1'
#
loop_
_entity.id
_entity.type
_entity.pdbx_description
1 polymer ?
#
loop_
_entity_poly.entity_id
_entity_poly.type
_entity_poly.pdbx_seq_one_letter_code
_entity_poly.pdbx_strand_id
1 'polypeptide(L)'
;MKFADYFSDNNSMTSTLPNDNIKKTFGEQISNKLISEIIRDRIKLNKKRFHANDNISDFINPGELEILQREVAEKVKDLLKSLVIDIDNDHNSQETAQRVAKMYLQEVFKGRYHKRPNVTDFPNAKKLDEIYTLGPISVRSACSHHMVPIIGD
;
A
#
# COMPACT_ATOMS: atom_id res chain seq x y z
N MET A 1 -3.46 -15.95 14.96
CA MET A 1 -4.80 -16.14 14.40
C MET A 1 -4.62 -16.70 12.99
N LYS A 2 -4.93 -17.98 12.81
CA LYS A 2 -4.68 -18.68 11.54
C LYS A 2 -5.83 -18.40 10.57
N PHE A 3 -5.55 -18.30 9.29
CA PHE A 3 -6.48 -18.00 8.20
C PHE A 3 -7.72 -18.94 8.12
N ALA A 4 -7.76 -19.96 8.96
CA ALA A 4 -8.85 -20.95 9.04
C ALA A 4 -10.06 -20.49 9.86
N ASP A 5 -9.95 -19.46 10.69
CA ASP A 5 -10.99 -19.10 11.67
C ASP A 5 -12.03 -18.09 11.14
N TYR A 6 -11.89 -17.66 9.86
CA TYR A 6 -12.83 -16.68 9.28
C TYR A 6 -14.08 -17.29 8.62
N PHE A 7 -14.22 -18.63 8.62
CA PHE A 7 -15.31 -19.32 7.90
C PHE A 7 -16.23 -20.18 8.78
N SER A 8 -16.20 -20.04 10.11
CA SER A 8 -16.91 -20.98 10.98
C SER A 8 -18.23 -20.51 11.63
N ASP A 9 -18.70 -19.29 11.37
CA ASP A 9 -20.01 -18.88 11.92
C ASP A 9 -20.94 -18.32 10.84
N ASN A 10 -21.67 -19.23 10.17
CA ASN A 10 -23.04 -19.04 9.70
C ASN A 10 -23.54 -20.32 9.04
N ASN A 11 -24.09 -21.21 9.86
CA ASN A 11 -24.76 -22.41 9.37
C ASN A 11 -26.26 -22.31 9.69
N SER A 12 -27.05 -21.90 8.71
CA SER A 12 -28.42 -22.42 8.50
C SER A 12 -29.02 -21.82 7.23
N MET A 13 -28.81 -22.47 6.09
CA MET A 13 -29.78 -22.55 5.00
C MET A 13 -29.29 -23.59 3.99
N THR A 14 -30.08 -24.66 3.88
CA THR A 14 -29.90 -25.73 2.90
C THR A 14 -30.10 -25.21 1.49
N SER A 15 -29.03 -25.27 0.65
CA SER A 15 -29.19 -25.50 -0.79
C SER A 15 -27.82 -25.79 -1.43
N THR A 16 -27.73 -26.97 -2.06
CA THR A 16 -26.78 -27.41 -3.13
C THR A 16 -25.36 -26.82 -3.08
N LEU A 17 -24.45 -27.66 -2.61
CA LEU A 17 -22.99 -27.40 -2.63
C LEU A 17 -22.48 -27.15 -4.05
N PRO A 18 -21.73 -26.08 -4.31
CA PRO A 18 -21.00 -25.95 -5.57
C PRO A 18 -19.84 -26.96 -5.60
N ASN A 19 -19.69 -27.59 -6.74
CA ASN A 19 -18.73 -28.60 -7.13
C ASN A 19 -17.31 -28.29 -6.63
N ASP A 20 -16.62 -29.26 -6.02
CA ASP A 20 -15.26 -29.12 -5.44
C ASP A 20 -14.23 -28.59 -6.45
N ASN A 21 -14.44 -28.75 -7.74
CA ASN A 21 -13.65 -28.16 -8.81
C ASN A 21 -13.70 -26.63 -8.81
N ILE A 22 -14.80 -25.99 -8.42
CA ILE A 22 -14.93 -24.54 -8.37
C ILE A 22 -14.08 -23.97 -7.21
N LYS A 23 -14.08 -24.65 -6.06
CA LYS A 23 -13.26 -24.23 -4.90
C LYS A 23 -11.77 -24.34 -5.19
N LYS A 24 -11.35 -25.37 -5.92
CA LYS A 24 -9.95 -25.58 -6.33
C LYS A 24 -9.48 -24.52 -7.33
N THR A 25 -10.31 -24.20 -8.32
CA THR A 25 -10.04 -23.18 -9.33
C THR A 25 -10.00 -21.76 -8.72
N PHE A 26 -10.90 -21.43 -7.77
CA PHE A 26 -10.85 -20.16 -7.04
C PHE A 26 -9.62 -20.04 -6.13
N GLY A 27 -9.24 -21.12 -5.44
CA GLY A 27 -8.05 -21.16 -4.60
C GLY A 27 -6.75 -20.99 -5.40
N GLU A 28 -6.65 -21.60 -6.57
CA GLU A 28 -5.51 -21.48 -7.48
C GLU A 28 -5.44 -20.11 -8.16
N GLN A 29 -6.56 -19.46 -8.47
CA GLN A 29 -6.60 -18.10 -9.02
C GLN A 29 -6.16 -17.04 -8.01
N ILE A 30 -6.40 -17.22 -6.71
CA ILE A 30 -5.93 -16.34 -5.65
C ILE A 30 -4.41 -16.55 -5.41
N SER A 31 -3.91 -17.77 -5.59
CA SER A 31 -2.49 -18.12 -5.38
C SER A 31 -1.53 -17.44 -6.37
N ASN A 32 -2.02 -16.98 -7.52
CA ASN A 32 -1.19 -16.37 -8.57
C ASN A 32 -1.32 -14.84 -8.71
N LYS A 33 -2.20 -14.18 -7.90
CA LYS A 33 -2.35 -12.73 -7.97
C LYS A 33 -1.26 -12.01 -7.21
N LEU A 34 -0.75 -10.92 -7.78
CA LEU A 34 0.13 -9.99 -7.11
C LEU A 34 -0.60 -9.29 -5.94
N ILE A 35 0.11 -8.98 -4.87
CA ILE A 35 -0.49 -8.31 -3.71
C ILE A 35 -1.09 -6.95 -4.08
N SER A 36 -0.47 -6.23 -5.01
CA SER A 36 -0.99 -4.97 -5.53
C SER A 36 -2.34 -5.13 -6.24
N GLU A 37 -2.59 -6.26 -6.89
CA GLU A 37 -3.86 -6.58 -7.53
C GLU A 37 -4.93 -6.89 -6.49
N ILE A 38 -4.57 -7.68 -5.48
CA ILE A 38 -5.47 -8.02 -4.36
C ILE A 38 -5.93 -6.75 -3.62
N ILE A 39 -5.00 -5.84 -3.32
CA ILE A 39 -5.32 -4.56 -2.67
C ILE A 39 -6.22 -3.71 -3.57
N ARG A 40 -5.91 -3.61 -4.88
CA ARG A 40 -6.75 -2.88 -5.84
C ARG A 40 -8.16 -3.43 -5.92
N ASP A 41 -8.31 -4.75 -5.97
CA ASP A 41 -9.62 -5.40 -6.03
C ASP A 41 -10.42 -5.10 -4.74
N ARG A 42 -9.77 -5.15 -3.58
CA ARG A 42 -10.38 -4.80 -2.29
C ARG A 42 -10.88 -3.34 -2.29
N ILE A 43 -10.10 -2.39 -2.80
CA ILE A 43 -10.50 -0.98 -2.90
C ILE A 43 -11.69 -0.82 -3.86
N LYS A 44 -11.64 -1.47 -5.03
CA LYS A 44 -12.73 -1.43 -6.03
C LYS A 44 -14.04 -2.02 -5.50
N LEU A 45 -13.99 -3.17 -4.80
CA LEU A 45 -15.15 -3.79 -4.17
C LEU A 45 -15.83 -2.85 -3.18
N ASN A 46 -15.05 -2.04 -2.46
CA ASN A 46 -15.54 -1.02 -1.56
C ASN A 46 -15.93 0.31 -2.26
N LYS A 47 -15.93 0.34 -3.59
CA LYS A 47 -16.26 1.52 -4.41
C LYS A 47 -15.45 2.77 -4.02
N LYS A 48 -14.21 2.57 -3.59
CA LYS A 48 -13.30 3.66 -3.19
C LYS A 48 -12.33 4.00 -4.31
N ARG A 49 -11.92 5.26 -4.31
CA ARG A 49 -10.89 5.79 -5.20
C ARG A 49 -9.50 5.46 -4.66
N PHE A 50 -8.50 5.35 -5.54
CA PHE A 50 -7.10 5.13 -5.17
C PHE A 50 -6.13 5.93 -6.05
N HIS A 51 -6.43 7.22 -6.23
CA HIS A 51 -5.55 8.16 -6.91
C HIS A 51 -4.24 8.34 -6.13
N ALA A 52 -3.22 8.97 -6.74
CA ALA A 52 -1.88 9.08 -6.16
C ALA A 52 -1.88 9.68 -4.73
N ASN A 53 -2.75 10.65 -4.46
CA ASN A 53 -2.85 11.36 -3.18
C ASN A 53 -3.85 10.72 -2.18
N ASP A 54 -4.49 9.61 -2.54
CA ASP A 54 -5.46 8.98 -1.63
C ASP A 54 -4.71 8.10 -0.62
N ASN A 55 -5.12 8.16 0.65
CA ASN A 55 -4.70 7.19 1.65
C ASN A 55 -5.47 5.88 1.45
N ILE A 56 -4.76 4.77 1.40
CA ILE A 56 -5.32 3.42 1.20
C ILE A 56 -5.04 2.47 2.36
N SER A 57 -4.60 3.00 3.50
CA SER A 57 -4.19 2.19 4.66
C SER A 57 -5.27 1.26 5.19
N ASP A 58 -6.55 1.64 5.06
CA ASP A 58 -7.68 0.81 5.51
C ASP A 58 -7.87 -0.46 4.67
N PHE A 59 -7.22 -0.53 3.50
CA PHE A 59 -7.29 -1.65 2.57
C PHE A 59 -6.04 -2.52 2.59
N ILE A 60 -5.10 -2.26 3.50
CA ILE A 60 -3.85 -3.01 3.66
C ILE A 60 -3.91 -3.81 4.97
N ASN A 61 -3.86 -5.12 4.86
CA ASN A 61 -3.82 -6.00 6.01
C ASN A 61 -2.40 -6.09 6.61
N PRO A 62 -2.27 -6.52 7.88
CA PRO A 62 -0.96 -6.76 8.49
C PRO A 62 -0.10 -7.71 7.63
N GLY A 63 1.15 -7.32 7.37
CA GLY A 63 2.11 -8.08 6.56
C GLY A 63 2.01 -7.86 5.05
N GLU A 64 0.95 -7.23 4.55
CA GLU A 64 0.81 -6.99 3.10
C GLU A 64 1.74 -5.87 2.59
N LEU A 65 2.11 -4.93 3.44
CA LEU A 65 3.00 -3.85 3.04
C LEU A 65 4.42 -4.35 2.73
N GLU A 66 4.90 -5.32 3.49
CA GLU A 66 6.19 -5.99 3.27
C GLU A 66 6.17 -6.82 1.97
N ILE A 67 5.05 -7.48 1.68
CA ILE A 67 4.88 -8.21 0.42
C ILE A 67 4.83 -7.23 -0.76
N LEU A 68 4.10 -6.11 -0.61
CA LEU A 68 4.02 -5.06 -1.61
C LEU A 68 5.40 -4.43 -1.87
N GLN A 69 6.21 -4.23 -0.82
CA GLN A 69 7.57 -3.71 -0.98
C GLN A 69 8.45 -4.65 -1.81
N ARG A 70 8.35 -5.97 -1.59
CA ARG A 70 9.06 -6.95 -2.42
C ARG A 70 8.59 -6.95 -3.86
N GLU A 71 7.27 -6.88 -4.08
CA GLU A 71 6.71 -6.76 -5.44
C GLU A 71 7.22 -5.50 -6.15
N VAL A 72 7.23 -4.35 -5.47
CA VAL A 72 7.76 -3.10 -6.01
C VAL A 72 9.25 -3.22 -6.32
N ALA A 73 10.04 -3.85 -5.44
CA ALA A 73 11.46 -4.07 -5.68
C ALA A 73 11.71 -4.88 -6.96
N GLU A 74 10.94 -5.94 -7.22
CA GLU A 74 11.06 -6.71 -8.47
C GLU A 74 10.72 -5.84 -9.70
N LYS A 75 9.69 -4.98 -9.63
CA LYS A 75 9.36 -4.08 -10.74
C LYS A 75 10.45 -3.01 -10.97
N VAL A 76 11.07 -2.51 -9.91
CA VAL A 76 12.21 -1.59 -10.02
C VAL A 76 13.43 -2.31 -10.62
N LYS A 77 13.66 -3.57 -10.26
CA LYS A 77 14.70 -4.42 -10.85
C LYS A 77 14.50 -4.57 -12.36
N ASP A 78 13.26 -4.84 -12.79
CA ASP A 78 12.91 -4.92 -14.21
C ASP A 78 13.14 -3.58 -14.92
N LEU A 79 12.78 -2.46 -14.26
CA LEU A 79 13.05 -1.12 -14.80
C LEU A 79 14.55 -0.86 -15.00
N LEU A 80 15.39 -1.18 -14.00
CA LEU A 80 16.85 -1.01 -14.11
C LEU A 80 17.44 -1.84 -15.26
N LYS A 81 16.97 -3.10 -15.42
CA LYS A 81 17.36 -3.93 -16.56
C LYS A 81 16.93 -3.33 -17.89
N SER A 82 15.73 -2.75 -17.97
CA SER A 82 15.24 -2.08 -19.18
C SER A 82 16.05 -0.82 -19.52
N LEU A 83 16.66 -0.18 -18.52
CA LEU A 83 17.61 0.92 -18.68
C LEU A 83 19.03 0.44 -19.04
N VAL A 84 19.21 -0.87 -19.26
CA VAL A 84 20.48 -1.53 -19.58
C VAL A 84 21.52 -1.34 -18.48
N ILE A 85 21.10 -1.34 -17.23
CA ILE A 85 21.99 -1.29 -16.05
C ILE A 85 22.30 -2.72 -15.61
N ASP A 86 23.60 -3.04 -15.50
CA ASP A 86 24.07 -4.34 -15.01
C ASP A 86 23.99 -4.42 -13.48
N ILE A 87 22.80 -4.74 -12.98
CA ILE A 87 22.53 -4.85 -11.54
C ILE A 87 23.12 -6.10 -10.90
N ASP A 88 23.57 -7.06 -11.67
CA ASP A 88 24.11 -8.32 -11.18
C ASP A 88 25.61 -8.21 -10.86
N ASN A 89 26.37 -7.38 -11.62
CA ASN A 89 27.83 -7.20 -11.47
C ASN A 89 28.23 -5.83 -10.93
N ASP A 90 27.37 -4.79 -11.04
CA ASP A 90 27.68 -3.47 -10.49
C ASP A 90 27.30 -3.40 -9.01
N HIS A 91 28.30 -3.43 -8.13
CA HIS A 91 28.14 -3.35 -6.67
C HIS A 91 27.39 -2.08 -6.19
N ASN A 92 27.35 -0.99 -6.97
CA ASN A 92 26.61 0.21 -6.60
C ASN A 92 25.11 0.04 -6.81
N SER A 93 24.71 -0.75 -7.80
CA SER A 93 23.30 -0.91 -8.19
C SER A 93 22.63 -2.21 -7.74
N GLN A 94 23.39 -3.17 -7.21
CA GLN A 94 22.86 -4.48 -6.75
C GLN A 94 21.66 -4.38 -5.81
N GLU A 95 21.67 -3.45 -4.85
CA GLU A 95 20.59 -3.27 -3.89
C GLU A 95 19.67 -2.07 -4.20
N THR A 96 19.86 -1.42 -5.34
CA THR A 96 19.10 -0.22 -5.69
C THR A 96 17.61 -0.48 -5.74
N ALA A 97 17.18 -1.62 -6.26
CA ALA A 97 15.78 -1.97 -6.35
C ALA A 97 15.11 -2.03 -4.97
N GLN A 98 15.74 -2.66 -4.00
CA GLN A 98 15.25 -2.77 -2.63
C GLN A 98 15.24 -1.41 -1.92
N ARG A 99 16.29 -0.61 -2.09
CA ARG A 99 16.38 0.74 -1.52
C ARG A 99 15.31 1.66 -2.08
N VAL A 100 15.07 1.64 -3.38
CA VAL A 100 14.03 2.44 -4.05
C VAL A 100 12.63 2.00 -3.59
N ALA A 101 12.35 0.71 -3.53
CA ALA A 101 11.08 0.20 -3.04
C ALA A 101 10.81 0.64 -1.60
N LYS A 102 11.81 0.52 -0.71
CA LYS A 102 11.72 0.98 0.68
C LYS A 102 11.47 2.48 0.76
N MET A 103 12.22 3.29 0.02
CA MET A 103 12.04 4.74 -0.03
C MET A 103 10.61 5.11 -0.41
N TYR A 104 10.07 4.52 -1.47
CA TYR A 104 8.70 4.84 -1.90
C TYR A 104 7.65 4.45 -0.87
N LEU A 105 7.70 3.24 -0.32
CA LEU A 105 6.64 2.78 0.58
C LEU A 105 6.74 3.34 2.00
N GLN A 106 7.97 3.51 2.51
CA GLN A 106 8.19 3.85 3.91
C GLN A 106 8.53 5.32 4.16
N GLU A 107 8.90 6.07 3.11
CA GLU A 107 9.32 7.46 3.24
C GLU A 107 8.41 8.40 2.44
N VAL A 108 8.58 8.46 1.11
CA VAL A 108 7.90 9.48 0.29
C VAL A 108 6.41 9.25 0.08
N PHE A 109 5.92 8.00 0.08
CA PHE A 109 4.50 7.68 0.06
C PHE A 109 3.97 7.14 1.39
N LYS A 110 4.70 7.33 2.48
CA LYS A 110 4.29 6.85 3.81
C LYS A 110 2.85 7.23 4.15
N GLY A 111 2.44 8.46 3.88
CA GLY A 111 1.08 8.94 4.12
C GLY A 111 -0.01 8.22 3.33
N ARG A 112 0.34 7.50 2.24
CA ARG A 112 -0.59 6.68 1.47
C ARG A 112 -0.89 5.34 2.14
N TYR A 113 0.09 4.75 2.80
CA TYR A 113 0.06 3.38 3.32
C TYR A 113 -0.17 3.27 4.82
N HIS A 114 -0.01 4.37 5.55
CA HIS A 114 -0.18 4.39 7.00
C HIS A 114 -1.39 5.24 7.41
N LYS A 115 -2.02 4.85 8.50
CA LYS A 115 -3.12 5.63 9.05
C LYS A 115 -2.64 7.02 9.43
N ARG A 116 -3.45 8.01 9.11
CA ARG A 116 -3.19 9.39 9.56
C ARG A 116 -3.26 9.44 11.10
N PRO A 117 -2.49 10.31 11.75
CA PRO A 117 -2.63 10.56 13.19
C PRO A 117 -4.05 11.00 13.55
N ASN A 118 -4.47 10.68 14.77
CA ASN A 118 -5.70 11.21 15.30
C ASN A 118 -5.56 12.73 15.50
N VAL A 119 -6.59 13.45 15.11
CA VAL A 119 -6.68 14.90 15.32
C VAL A 119 -7.69 15.16 16.43
N THR A 120 -7.32 16.02 17.37
CA THR A 120 -8.21 16.50 18.43
C THR A 120 -8.59 17.93 18.11
N ASP A 121 -9.89 18.17 17.93
CA ASP A 121 -10.43 19.50 17.73
C ASP A 121 -10.75 20.15 19.07
N PHE A 122 -10.31 21.37 19.25
CA PHE A 122 -10.65 22.19 20.42
C PHE A 122 -11.58 23.32 19.99
N PRO A 123 -12.71 23.53 20.70
CA PRO A 123 -13.59 24.63 20.38
C PRO A 123 -12.89 25.97 20.63
N ASN A 124 -13.03 26.92 19.70
CA ASN A 124 -12.55 28.29 19.88
C ASN A 124 -13.44 29.05 20.87
N ALA A 125 -13.39 28.66 22.14
CA ALA A 125 -14.25 29.20 23.19
C ALA A 125 -14.02 30.71 23.44
N LYS A 126 -12.83 31.21 23.15
CA LYS A 126 -12.48 32.64 23.30
C LYS A 126 -12.78 33.46 22.05
N LYS A 127 -13.28 32.84 20.95
CA LYS A 127 -13.53 33.48 19.66
C LYS A 127 -12.32 34.28 19.16
N LEU A 128 -11.12 33.68 19.30
CA LEU A 128 -9.89 34.31 18.83
C LEU A 128 -9.91 34.35 17.30
N ASP A 129 -9.68 35.54 16.77
CA ASP A 129 -9.53 35.81 15.33
C ASP A 129 -8.07 36.13 15.03
N GLU A 130 -7.21 35.12 15.26
CA GLU A 130 -5.77 35.24 15.17
C GLU A 130 -5.21 34.18 14.23
N ILE A 131 -4.13 34.52 13.54
CA ILE A 131 -3.39 33.58 12.69
C ILE A 131 -2.35 32.87 13.57
N TYR A 132 -2.43 31.54 13.60
CA TYR A 132 -1.42 30.70 14.26
C TYR A 132 -0.51 30.08 13.20
N THR A 133 0.80 30.28 13.38
CA THR A 133 1.81 29.62 12.57
C THR A 133 2.42 28.46 13.35
N LEU A 134 2.37 27.26 12.76
CA LEU A 134 2.98 26.06 13.33
C LEU A 134 4.16 25.64 12.45
N GLY A 135 5.30 25.38 13.06
CA GLY A 135 6.49 24.92 12.35
C GLY A 135 7.69 24.73 13.28
N PRO A 136 8.77 24.14 12.78
CA PRO A 136 8.92 23.55 11.45
C PRO A 136 8.13 22.24 11.28
N ILE A 137 7.66 21.96 10.06
CA ILE A 137 6.95 20.72 9.72
C ILE A 137 7.71 20.02 8.61
N SER A 138 8.32 18.88 8.90
CA SER A 138 9.01 18.09 7.89
C SER A 138 8.06 17.56 6.82
N VAL A 139 8.35 17.86 5.56
CA VAL A 139 7.60 17.39 4.39
C VAL A 139 8.39 16.30 3.68
N ARG A 140 7.76 15.14 3.49
CA ARG A 140 8.28 14.06 2.65
C ARG A 140 7.18 13.61 1.72
N SER A 141 7.39 13.78 0.43
CA SER A 141 6.40 13.47 -0.60
C SER A 141 7.10 13.06 -1.89
N ALA A 142 6.33 12.71 -2.91
CA ALA A 142 6.82 12.50 -4.26
C ALA A 142 5.95 13.26 -5.25
N CYS A 143 6.59 13.87 -6.23
CA CYS A 143 5.89 14.48 -7.36
C CYS A 143 5.13 13.41 -8.15
N SER A 144 3.81 13.57 -8.31
CA SER A 144 2.98 12.61 -9.05
C SER A 144 3.30 12.51 -10.54
N HIS A 145 4.00 13.52 -11.10
CA HIS A 145 4.32 13.55 -12.53
C HIS A 145 5.59 12.76 -12.86
N HIS A 146 6.66 12.92 -12.07
CA HIS A 146 7.97 12.31 -12.33
C HIS A 146 8.45 11.39 -11.23
N MET A 147 7.65 11.21 -10.17
CA MET A 147 7.97 10.40 -8.99
C MET A 147 9.26 10.82 -8.27
N VAL A 148 9.73 12.03 -8.50
CA VAL A 148 10.91 12.58 -7.81
C VAL A 148 10.55 12.91 -6.36
N PRO A 149 11.36 12.50 -5.36
CA PRO A 149 11.15 12.86 -3.97
C PRO A 149 11.13 14.37 -3.75
N ILE A 150 10.20 14.84 -2.90
CA ILE A 150 10.09 16.20 -2.43
C ILE A 150 10.38 16.17 -0.93
N ILE A 151 11.41 16.89 -0.50
CA ILE A 151 11.85 16.96 0.90
C ILE A 151 11.95 18.44 1.27
N GLY A 152 11.41 18.80 2.43
CA GLY A 152 11.46 20.15 2.98
C GLY A 152 11.14 20.16 4.47
N ASP A 153 11.40 21.31 5.11
CA ASP A 153 11.08 21.61 6.50
C ASP A 153 10.37 22.96 6.60
#